data_ced0d49cec234b8dfdd6da780e7d80c6
#
_entry.id   ced0d49cec234b8dfdd6da780e7d80c6
#
_cell.length_a   1.000
_cell.length_b   1.000
_cell.length_c   1.000
_cell.angle_alpha   90.00
_cell.angle_beta   90.00
_cell.angle_gamma   90.00
#
_symmetry.space_group_name_H-M   'P 1'
#
loop_
_entity.id
_entity.type
_entity.pdbx_description
1 polymer ?
#
loop_
_entity_poly.entity_id
_entity_poly.type
_entity_poly.pdbx_seq_one_letter_code
_entity_poly.pdbx_strand_id
1 'polypeptide(L)'
;MSNLVRFEKVDNELNILRIGGKSFLPPDVEWPTNPNGEKMVFIFNIPTNFLNSTLQFNYPKDQVISVFTTYNREDYFLDSIVYNGDIEELQNIKNGYTKVILHSVAPPRNDADFLISAREIVIDKEMNEFDGYYGSLFGANPVFLQEEKLELASYQFCMQIYGGDFPEEFQDIFYLDDAIGYLFLSKEEKANDVGVFFVQCT
;
A
#
# COMPACT_ATOMS: atom_id res chain seq x y z
N MET A 1 -6.98 -9.58 -15.55
CA MET A 1 -6.84 -8.29 -16.23
C MET A 1 -6.53 -7.26 -15.16
N SER A 2 -5.65 -6.33 -15.44
CA SER A 2 -5.30 -5.24 -14.53
C SER A 2 -6.02 -3.97 -14.97
N ASN A 3 -6.42 -3.15 -14.00
CA ASN A 3 -7.12 -1.90 -14.24
C ASN A 3 -6.19 -0.73 -13.91
N LEU A 4 -6.28 0.34 -14.68
CA LEU A 4 -5.61 1.60 -14.37
C LEU A 4 -6.19 2.20 -13.10
N VAL A 5 -5.31 2.77 -12.29
CA VAL A 5 -5.69 3.55 -11.11
C VAL A 5 -5.39 5.01 -11.37
N ARG A 6 -6.36 5.87 -11.06
CA ARG A 6 -6.19 7.33 -10.99
C ARG A 6 -6.50 7.83 -9.60
N PHE A 7 -5.89 8.92 -9.23
CA PHE A 7 -6.09 9.57 -7.95
C PHE A 7 -6.75 10.92 -8.17
N GLU A 8 -7.99 11.04 -7.71
CA GLU A 8 -8.80 12.24 -7.87
C GLU A 8 -8.95 12.98 -6.54
N LYS A 9 -9.35 14.24 -6.61
CA LYS A 9 -9.64 15.02 -5.40
C LYS A 9 -10.76 14.37 -4.61
N VAL A 10 -10.60 14.26 -3.30
CA VAL A 10 -11.64 13.71 -2.43
C VAL A 10 -12.77 14.72 -2.29
N ASP A 11 -13.95 14.35 -2.76
CA ASP A 11 -15.19 15.11 -2.55
C ASP A 11 -15.87 14.77 -1.22
N ASN A 12 -15.60 13.57 -0.68
CA ASN A 12 -16.15 13.11 0.58
C ASN A 12 -15.03 12.55 1.49
N GLU A 13 -14.75 13.25 2.58
CA GLU A 13 -13.74 12.84 3.57
C GLU A 13 -13.99 11.45 4.21
N LEU A 14 -15.20 10.91 4.06
CA LEU A 14 -15.56 9.56 4.53
C LEU A 14 -15.36 8.47 3.48
N ASN A 15 -14.91 8.82 2.26
CA ASN A 15 -14.55 7.79 1.29
C ASN A 15 -13.34 7.00 1.78
N ILE A 16 -13.53 5.67 1.92
CA ILE A 16 -12.51 4.77 2.48
C ILE A 16 -11.51 4.33 1.41
N LEU A 17 -11.95 4.18 0.14
CA LEU A 17 -11.05 3.79 -0.95
C LEU A 17 -10.24 5.01 -1.42
N ARG A 18 -9.11 5.24 -0.74
CA ARG A 18 -8.30 6.45 -0.96
C ARG A 18 -6.83 6.27 -0.60
N ILE A 19 -5.96 7.08 -1.18
CA ILE A 19 -4.61 7.34 -0.67
C ILE A 19 -4.62 8.56 0.26
N GLY A 20 -3.69 8.58 1.20
CA GLY A 20 -3.49 9.69 2.12
C GLY A 20 -4.72 10.04 2.98
N GLY A 21 -4.70 11.23 3.53
CA GLY A 21 -5.63 11.66 4.54
C GLY A 21 -5.42 10.95 5.87
N LYS A 22 -6.44 10.98 6.72
CA LYS A 22 -6.44 10.30 8.00
C LYS A 22 -6.83 8.83 7.82
N SER A 23 -6.15 7.90 8.48
CA SER A 23 -6.53 6.49 8.50
C SER A 23 -7.79 6.27 9.34
N PHE A 24 -8.60 5.27 8.95
CA PHE A 24 -9.77 4.82 9.73
C PHE A 24 -9.41 3.79 10.81
N LEU A 25 -8.13 3.74 11.21
CA LEU A 25 -7.61 2.82 12.23
C LEU A 25 -8.27 3.08 13.59
N PRO A 26 -8.86 2.05 14.24
CA PRO A 26 -9.49 2.20 15.55
C PRO A 26 -8.54 2.71 16.61
N PRO A 27 -9.04 3.46 17.61
CA PRO A 27 -8.20 4.06 18.66
C PRO A 27 -7.58 3.01 19.60
N ASP A 28 -8.15 1.81 19.70
CA ASP A 28 -7.66 0.67 20.46
C ASP A 28 -6.61 -0.16 19.70
N VAL A 29 -6.41 0.11 18.41
CA VAL A 29 -5.31 -0.43 17.62
C VAL A 29 -4.16 0.57 17.67
N GLU A 30 -3.00 0.14 18.15
CA GLU A 30 -1.81 0.98 18.20
C GLU A 30 -1.40 1.48 16.82
N TRP A 31 -1.02 2.76 16.72
CA TRP A 31 -0.50 3.31 15.47
C TRP A 31 0.84 2.64 15.12
N PRO A 32 1.02 2.16 13.89
CA PRO A 32 2.24 1.46 13.52
C PRO A 32 3.50 2.30 13.73
N THR A 33 4.50 1.67 14.33
CA THR A 33 5.85 2.19 14.44
C THR A 33 6.82 1.24 13.74
N ASN A 34 7.85 1.77 13.10
CA ASN A 34 8.91 0.96 12.54
C ASN A 34 9.86 0.45 13.64
N PRO A 35 10.80 -0.46 13.33
CA PRO A 35 11.76 -0.98 14.30
C PRO A 35 12.65 0.07 14.97
N ASN A 36 12.79 1.27 14.38
CA ASN A 36 13.53 2.39 14.94
C ASN A 36 12.69 3.21 15.95
N GLY A 37 11.40 2.87 16.11
CA GLY A 37 10.48 3.58 17.00
C GLY A 37 9.79 4.81 16.38
N GLU A 38 9.96 5.01 15.06
CA GLU A 38 9.32 6.12 14.33
C GLU A 38 7.90 5.74 13.92
N LYS A 39 6.96 6.67 14.04
CA LYS A 39 5.59 6.47 13.58
C LYS A 39 5.52 6.44 12.06
N MET A 40 4.95 5.37 11.54
CA MET A 40 4.79 5.19 10.10
C MET A 40 3.78 6.14 9.49
N VAL A 41 3.99 6.51 8.24
CA VAL A 41 3.04 7.29 7.46
C VAL A 41 1.98 6.36 6.88
N PHE A 42 0.72 6.79 6.99
CA PHE A 42 -0.41 6.12 6.35
C PHE A 42 -0.42 6.42 4.85
N ILE A 43 -0.48 5.36 4.04
CA ILE A 43 -0.44 5.45 2.57
C ILE A 43 -1.84 5.39 1.98
N PHE A 44 -2.60 4.30 2.21
CA PHE A 44 -3.92 4.11 1.63
C PHE A 44 -4.78 3.11 2.40
N ASN A 45 -6.08 3.18 2.14
CA ASN A 45 -7.08 2.21 2.58
C ASN A 45 -7.77 1.52 1.41
N ILE A 46 -8.11 0.24 1.60
CA ILE A 46 -8.98 -0.52 0.69
C ILE A 46 -10.07 -1.23 1.50
N PRO A 47 -11.37 -0.97 1.23
CA PRO A 47 -12.46 -1.68 1.88
C PRO A 47 -12.46 -3.18 1.52
N THR A 48 -12.69 -4.06 2.49
CA THR A 48 -12.73 -5.51 2.25
C THR A 48 -13.87 -5.92 1.34
N ASN A 49 -15.03 -5.24 1.41
CA ASN A 49 -16.14 -5.50 0.49
C ASN A 49 -15.74 -5.26 -0.97
N PHE A 50 -14.93 -4.23 -1.22
CA PHE A 50 -14.40 -3.95 -2.55
C PHE A 50 -13.42 -5.05 -3.01
N LEU A 51 -12.47 -5.48 -2.18
CA LEU A 51 -11.53 -6.56 -2.48
C LEU A 51 -12.24 -7.88 -2.75
N ASN A 52 -13.22 -8.24 -1.91
CA ASN A 52 -13.97 -9.47 -2.08
C ASN A 52 -14.76 -9.51 -3.40
N SER A 53 -15.34 -8.38 -3.80
CA SER A 53 -16.14 -8.29 -5.03
C SER A 53 -15.30 -8.22 -6.30
N THR A 54 -14.12 -7.62 -6.25
CA THR A 54 -13.29 -7.36 -7.45
C THR A 54 -12.17 -8.39 -7.64
N LEU A 55 -11.52 -8.83 -6.57
CA LEU A 55 -10.37 -9.74 -6.62
C LEU A 55 -10.64 -11.10 -5.99
N GLN A 56 -11.89 -11.36 -5.58
CA GLN A 56 -12.33 -12.65 -5.01
C GLN A 56 -11.56 -13.07 -3.74
N PHE A 57 -11.13 -12.09 -2.94
CA PHE A 57 -10.68 -12.36 -1.58
C PHE A 57 -11.86 -12.79 -0.70
N ASN A 58 -11.58 -13.37 0.45
CA ASN A 58 -12.60 -13.79 1.43
C ASN A 58 -12.32 -13.16 2.80
N TYR A 59 -12.15 -11.85 2.84
CA TYR A 59 -11.99 -11.09 4.09
C TYR A 59 -13.34 -10.88 4.79
N PRO A 60 -13.35 -10.66 6.11
CA PRO A 60 -14.56 -10.24 6.83
C PRO A 60 -15.15 -8.98 6.19
N LYS A 61 -16.48 -8.93 6.11
CA LYS A 61 -17.20 -7.78 5.55
C LYS A 61 -17.08 -6.56 6.46
N ASP A 62 -17.24 -5.39 5.84
CA ASP A 62 -17.30 -4.09 6.52
C ASP A 62 -16.04 -3.75 7.34
N GLN A 63 -14.92 -4.33 6.92
CA GLN A 63 -13.59 -4.00 7.41
C GLN A 63 -12.79 -3.24 6.33
N VAL A 64 -11.60 -2.84 6.71
CA VAL A 64 -10.68 -2.12 5.84
C VAL A 64 -9.26 -2.63 6.03
N ILE A 65 -8.52 -2.69 4.93
CA ILE A 65 -7.07 -2.89 4.93
C ILE A 65 -6.42 -1.52 4.82
N SER A 66 -5.58 -1.18 5.81
CA SER A 66 -4.75 0.01 5.82
C SER A 66 -3.29 -0.34 5.60
N VAL A 67 -2.60 0.45 4.80
CA VAL A 67 -1.18 0.29 4.49
C VAL A 67 -0.40 1.48 5.02
N PHE A 68 0.71 1.17 5.69
CA PHE A 68 1.63 2.14 6.28
C PHE A 68 3.05 1.83 5.82
N THR A 69 3.88 2.86 5.72
CA THR A 69 5.30 2.74 5.38
C THR A 69 6.18 3.60 6.27
N THR A 70 7.42 3.22 6.44
CA THR A 70 8.46 4.11 6.94
C THR A 70 8.64 5.26 5.94
N TYR A 71 8.74 6.47 6.45
CA TYR A 71 9.06 7.67 5.68
C TYR A 71 9.81 8.66 6.56
N ASN A 72 10.90 9.18 6.05
CA ASN A 72 11.72 10.20 6.72
C ASN A 72 12.29 11.16 5.65
N ARG A 73 12.25 12.47 5.91
CA ARG A 73 12.77 13.49 4.99
C ARG A 73 14.25 13.81 5.21
N GLU A 74 14.78 13.42 6.35
CA GLU A 74 16.14 13.75 6.76
C GLU A 74 17.09 12.57 6.61
N ASP A 75 16.57 11.34 6.88
CA ASP A 75 17.36 10.13 6.90
C ASP A 75 17.04 9.19 5.71
N TYR A 76 18.01 8.42 5.29
CA TYR A 76 17.87 7.38 4.29
C TYR A 76 17.05 6.20 4.83
N PHE A 77 16.02 5.78 4.10
CA PHE A 77 15.14 4.68 4.52
C PHE A 77 14.81 3.67 3.41
N LEU A 78 15.31 3.85 2.18
CA LEU A 78 14.95 3.00 1.03
C LEU A 78 15.21 1.52 1.29
N ASP A 79 16.40 1.16 1.80
CA ASP A 79 16.79 -0.24 2.06
C ASP A 79 15.88 -0.93 3.08
N SER A 80 15.12 -0.16 3.86
CA SER A 80 14.18 -0.71 4.84
C SER A 80 12.84 -1.13 4.25
N ILE A 81 12.46 -0.57 3.09
CA ILE A 81 11.16 -0.79 2.46
C ILE A 81 11.25 -1.46 1.08
N VAL A 82 12.45 -1.61 0.52
CA VAL A 82 12.67 -2.23 -0.79
C VAL A 82 12.63 -3.76 -0.71
N TYR A 83 12.15 -4.40 -1.79
CA TYR A 83 12.26 -5.85 -1.97
C TYR A 83 12.45 -6.19 -3.44
N ASN A 84 13.65 -6.64 -3.78
CA ASN A 84 14.07 -7.03 -5.12
C ASN A 84 14.41 -8.53 -5.21
N GLY A 85 14.02 -9.33 -4.21
CA GLY A 85 14.27 -10.77 -4.18
C GLY A 85 15.29 -11.21 -3.12
N ASP A 86 15.97 -10.28 -2.45
CA ASP A 86 16.86 -10.58 -1.35
C ASP A 86 16.07 -10.98 -0.09
N ILE A 87 16.54 -12.01 0.60
CA ILE A 87 15.88 -12.52 1.81
C ILE A 87 15.99 -11.54 2.99
N GLU A 88 17.04 -10.75 3.08
CA GLU A 88 17.22 -9.76 4.13
C GLU A 88 16.25 -8.58 3.92
N GLU A 89 16.05 -8.14 2.68
CA GLU A 89 15.04 -7.14 2.31
C GLU A 89 13.63 -7.62 2.72
N LEU A 90 13.27 -8.86 2.38
CA LEU A 90 11.98 -9.43 2.79
C LEU A 90 11.82 -9.51 4.31
N GLN A 91 12.92 -9.79 5.04
CA GLN A 91 12.90 -9.78 6.50
C GLN A 91 12.66 -8.38 7.05
N ASN A 92 13.25 -7.33 6.48
CA ASN A 92 13.00 -5.95 6.87
C ASN A 92 11.49 -5.60 6.73
N ILE A 93 10.90 -5.94 5.60
CA ILE A 93 9.45 -5.78 5.39
C ILE A 93 8.65 -6.49 6.50
N LYS A 94 8.95 -7.77 6.75
CA LYS A 94 8.25 -8.59 7.76
C LYS A 94 8.53 -8.14 9.20
N ASN A 95 9.70 -7.57 9.47
CA ASN A 95 10.05 -7.02 10.78
C ASN A 95 9.33 -5.70 11.09
N GLY A 96 8.70 -5.09 10.10
CA GLY A 96 7.77 -4.00 10.32
C GLY A 96 8.23 -2.64 9.85
N TYR A 97 9.06 -2.55 8.84
CA TYR A 97 9.34 -1.27 8.15
C TYR A 97 8.20 -0.83 7.21
N THR A 98 7.32 -1.76 6.85
CA THR A 98 5.99 -1.49 6.30
C THR A 98 4.94 -2.27 7.09
N LYS A 99 3.67 -1.86 7.05
CA LYS A 99 2.57 -2.57 7.72
C LYS A 99 1.32 -2.62 6.86
N VAL A 100 0.71 -3.80 6.83
CA VAL A 100 -0.60 -4.06 6.25
C VAL A 100 -1.51 -4.54 7.37
N ILE A 101 -2.58 -3.81 7.67
CA ILE A 101 -3.44 -4.06 8.82
C ILE A 101 -4.89 -4.20 8.37
N LEU A 102 -5.52 -5.31 8.74
CA LEU A 102 -6.96 -5.52 8.62
C LEU A 102 -7.62 -5.08 9.93
N HIS A 103 -8.62 -4.20 9.86
CA HIS A 103 -9.29 -3.68 11.04
C HIS A 103 -10.71 -3.22 10.74
N SER A 104 -11.53 -3.01 11.77
CA SER A 104 -12.83 -2.36 11.65
C SER A 104 -12.68 -0.88 11.33
N VAL A 105 -13.72 -0.30 10.70
CA VAL A 105 -13.74 1.12 10.39
C VAL A 105 -14.02 1.94 11.65
N ALA A 106 -13.22 2.96 11.91
CA ALA A 106 -13.39 3.89 13.02
C ALA A 106 -13.32 5.36 12.52
N PRO A 107 -13.62 6.37 13.37
CA PRO A 107 -13.41 7.77 13.02
C PRO A 107 -11.97 8.03 12.57
N PRO A 108 -11.77 8.83 11.51
CA PRO A 108 -10.45 9.01 10.92
C PRO A 108 -9.48 9.75 11.87
N ARG A 109 -8.25 9.23 12.01
CA ARG A 109 -7.17 9.82 12.80
C ARG A 109 -5.82 9.80 12.07
N ASN A 110 -4.89 10.63 12.50
CA ASN A 110 -3.48 10.58 12.11
C ASN A 110 -2.62 10.83 13.34
N ASP A 111 -1.74 9.86 13.65
CA ASP A 111 -0.80 9.95 14.77
C ASP A 111 0.65 10.05 14.28
N ALA A 112 0.87 10.05 12.97
CA ALA A 112 2.18 10.26 12.36
C ALA A 112 2.51 11.76 12.26
N ASP A 113 3.80 12.06 12.10
CA ASP A 113 4.30 13.43 11.91
C ASP A 113 3.94 13.98 10.51
N PHE A 114 3.70 13.09 9.55
CA PHE A 114 3.37 13.43 8.17
C PHE A 114 1.92 13.04 7.84
N LEU A 115 1.27 13.90 7.06
CA LEU A 115 -0.09 13.69 6.58
C LEU A 115 -0.14 13.97 5.08
N ILE A 116 -0.25 12.91 4.29
CA ILE A 116 -0.42 13.01 2.82
C ILE A 116 -1.81 13.58 2.53
N SER A 117 -1.91 14.51 1.60
CA SER A 117 -3.21 15.05 1.15
C SER A 117 -4.07 13.92 0.55
N ALA A 118 -5.32 13.79 1.03
CA ALA A 118 -6.21 12.71 0.62
C ALA A 118 -6.58 12.80 -0.87
N ARG A 119 -6.57 11.65 -1.56
CA ARG A 119 -7.09 11.49 -2.92
C ARG A 119 -7.89 10.21 -3.03
N GLU A 120 -9.01 10.26 -3.73
CA GLU A 120 -9.83 9.08 -4.03
C GLU A 120 -9.12 8.18 -5.03
N ILE A 121 -9.18 6.86 -4.80
CA ILE A 121 -8.73 5.84 -5.74
C ILE A 121 -9.88 5.56 -6.70
N VAL A 122 -9.69 5.88 -7.97
CA VAL A 122 -10.62 5.59 -9.06
C VAL A 122 -10.05 4.47 -9.92
N ILE A 123 -10.81 3.38 -10.05
CA ILE A 123 -10.44 2.26 -10.90
C ILE A 123 -11.05 2.47 -12.28
N ASP A 124 -10.21 2.64 -13.27
CA ASP A 124 -10.58 2.88 -14.66
C ASP A 124 -10.68 1.58 -15.47
N LYS A 125 -10.52 1.69 -16.76
CA LYS A 125 -10.67 0.61 -17.73
C LYS A 125 -9.72 -0.54 -17.50
N GLU A 126 -10.17 -1.75 -17.80
CA GLU A 126 -9.28 -2.87 -18.04
C GLU A 126 -8.21 -2.49 -19.09
N MET A 127 -6.98 -2.71 -18.75
CA MET A 127 -5.90 -2.60 -19.72
C MET A 127 -5.85 -3.88 -20.55
N ASN A 128 -5.86 -3.71 -21.85
CA ASN A 128 -5.45 -4.79 -22.75
C ASN A 128 -3.96 -5.09 -22.52
N GLU A 129 -3.54 -6.33 -22.79
CA GLU A 129 -2.17 -6.82 -22.65
C GLU A 129 -1.10 -5.74 -22.98
N PHE A 130 -0.02 -5.73 -22.29
CA PHE A 130 0.65 -4.60 -21.79
C PHE A 130 2.14 -4.58 -22.13
N ASP A 131 2.60 -3.56 -22.76
CA ASP A 131 4.01 -3.22 -22.93
C ASP A 131 4.44 -2.15 -21.90
N GLY A 132 5.04 -2.62 -20.78
CA GLY A 132 5.88 -1.77 -19.95
C GLY A 132 5.22 -0.54 -19.31
N TYR A 133 3.98 -0.62 -18.83
CA TYR A 133 3.38 0.46 -18.05
C TYR A 133 3.80 0.42 -16.58
N TYR A 134 4.51 1.41 -16.12
CA TYR A 134 5.02 1.52 -14.76
C TYR A 134 4.19 2.45 -13.85
N GLY A 135 2.92 2.69 -14.17
CA GLY A 135 2.02 3.50 -13.34
C GLY A 135 1.27 2.69 -12.29
N SER A 136 0.26 3.35 -11.66
CA SER A 136 -0.58 2.71 -10.65
C SER A 136 -1.59 1.76 -11.27
N LEU A 137 -1.65 0.52 -10.78
CA LEU A 137 -2.51 -0.57 -11.27
C LEU A 137 -3.23 -1.27 -10.12
N PHE A 138 -4.44 -1.74 -10.38
CA PHE A 138 -5.21 -2.61 -9.49
C PHE A 138 -5.61 -3.88 -10.23
N GLY A 139 -5.42 -5.06 -9.62
CA GLY A 139 -5.93 -6.32 -10.19
C GLY A 139 -4.92 -7.44 -10.34
N ALA A 140 -4.95 -8.17 -11.48
CA ALA A 140 -4.45 -9.53 -11.56
C ALA A 140 -2.92 -9.68 -11.54
N ASN A 141 -2.17 -8.80 -12.19
CA ASN A 141 -0.72 -8.96 -12.34
C ASN A 141 0.02 -7.65 -12.09
N PRO A 142 1.11 -7.68 -11.32
CA PRO A 142 2.01 -6.54 -11.18
C PRO A 142 2.86 -6.36 -12.45
N VAL A 143 3.39 -5.15 -12.59
CA VAL A 143 4.50 -4.86 -13.51
C VAL A 143 5.70 -4.51 -12.65
N PHE A 144 6.59 -5.46 -12.46
CA PHE A 144 7.77 -5.27 -11.63
C PHE A 144 8.83 -4.41 -12.34
N LEU A 145 9.51 -3.55 -11.58
CA LEU A 145 10.68 -2.80 -12.06
C LEU A 145 11.94 -3.66 -12.11
N GLN A 146 12.00 -4.70 -11.28
CA GLN A 146 13.10 -5.64 -11.19
C GLN A 146 12.63 -7.04 -11.56
N GLU A 147 13.43 -7.77 -12.36
CA GLU A 147 13.09 -9.12 -12.85
C GLU A 147 13.45 -10.24 -11.86
N GLU A 148 13.76 -9.91 -10.61
CA GLU A 148 14.15 -10.87 -9.59
C GLU A 148 12.99 -11.80 -9.19
N LYS A 149 13.34 -13.00 -8.76
CA LYS A 149 12.35 -13.95 -8.26
C LYS A 149 11.92 -13.59 -6.85
N LEU A 150 10.68 -13.13 -6.72
CA LEU A 150 10.11 -12.78 -5.43
C LEU A 150 9.46 -13.99 -4.73
N GLU A 151 9.71 -14.14 -3.42
CA GLU A 151 9.12 -15.22 -2.58
C GLU A 151 7.71 -14.81 -2.08
N LEU A 152 6.76 -14.68 -3.01
CA LEU A 152 5.39 -14.19 -2.76
C LEU A 152 4.30 -15.25 -3.02
N ALA A 153 4.64 -16.54 -3.06
CA ALA A 153 3.70 -17.61 -3.44
C ALA A 153 2.45 -17.72 -2.54
N SER A 154 2.55 -17.30 -1.27
CA SER A 154 1.41 -17.29 -0.31
C SER A 154 0.48 -16.10 -0.49
N TYR A 155 0.86 -15.13 -1.30
CA TYR A 155 0.13 -13.89 -1.46
C TYR A 155 -0.43 -13.76 -2.87
N GLN A 156 -1.44 -12.93 -3.00
CA GLN A 156 -2.02 -12.51 -4.27
C GLN A 156 -1.77 -11.01 -4.46
N PHE A 157 -1.33 -10.64 -5.66
CA PHE A 157 -1.21 -9.23 -6.01
C PHE A 157 -2.56 -8.53 -5.90
N CYS A 158 -2.53 -7.32 -5.36
CA CYS A 158 -3.70 -6.48 -5.20
C CYS A 158 -3.55 -5.16 -5.97
N MET A 159 -2.50 -4.42 -5.68
CA MET A 159 -2.29 -3.09 -6.25
C MET A 159 -0.81 -2.74 -6.32
N GLN A 160 -0.42 -1.98 -7.35
CA GLN A 160 0.82 -1.21 -7.37
C GLN A 160 0.48 0.27 -7.43
N ILE A 161 1.31 1.10 -6.76
CA ILE A 161 1.18 2.54 -6.71
C ILE A 161 2.50 3.18 -7.11
N TYR A 162 2.44 4.05 -8.10
CA TYR A 162 3.58 4.83 -8.56
C TYR A 162 3.82 6.03 -7.65
N GLY A 163 5.06 6.26 -7.22
CA GLY A 163 5.44 7.38 -6.34
C GLY A 163 5.07 8.75 -6.91
N GLY A 164 5.26 8.93 -8.21
CA GLY A 164 4.92 10.17 -8.91
C GLY A 164 3.42 10.52 -8.95
N ASP A 165 2.53 9.58 -8.63
CA ASP A 165 1.07 9.84 -8.55
C ASP A 165 0.65 10.46 -7.21
N PHE A 166 1.56 10.50 -6.20
CA PHE A 166 1.29 11.18 -4.94
C PHE A 166 1.29 12.72 -5.11
N PRO A 167 0.71 13.47 -4.13
CA PRO A 167 0.86 14.92 -4.11
C PRO A 167 2.33 15.34 -4.20
N GLU A 168 2.60 16.50 -4.83
CA GLU A 168 3.96 17.00 -5.12
C GLU A 168 4.89 16.95 -3.89
N GLU A 169 4.36 17.29 -2.71
CA GLU A 169 5.09 17.27 -1.45
C GLU A 169 5.40 15.87 -0.89
N PHE A 170 4.92 14.79 -1.54
CA PHE A 170 5.09 13.39 -1.17
C PHE A 170 5.43 12.48 -2.35
N GLN A 171 5.94 12.99 -3.45
CA GLN A 171 6.41 12.15 -4.56
C GLN A 171 7.63 11.31 -4.17
N ASP A 172 8.34 11.72 -3.11
CA ASP A 172 9.43 10.99 -2.47
C ASP A 172 8.98 10.01 -1.37
N ILE A 173 7.67 9.70 -1.29
CA ILE A 173 7.12 8.80 -0.24
C ILE A 173 7.77 7.41 -0.25
N PHE A 174 8.30 6.99 -1.38
CA PHE A 174 9.07 5.77 -1.59
C PHE A 174 10.56 6.03 -1.76
N TYR A 175 11.04 7.16 -1.27
CA TYR A 175 12.39 7.70 -1.37
C TYR A 175 12.73 8.26 -2.76
N LEU A 176 12.40 7.56 -3.84
CA LEU A 176 12.56 8.01 -5.22
C LEU A 176 11.18 8.25 -5.86
N ASP A 177 11.08 9.27 -6.69
CA ASP A 177 9.83 9.66 -7.37
C ASP A 177 9.39 8.67 -8.46
N ASP A 178 10.33 7.87 -9.00
CA ASP A 178 10.07 6.81 -9.98
C ASP A 178 9.85 5.42 -9.34
N ALA A 179 9.89 5.33 -8.00
CA ALA A 179 9.66 4.08 -7.29
C ALA A 179 8.19 3.65 -7.31
N ILE A 180 7.96 2.34 -7.26
CA ILE A 180 6.64 1.73 -7.22
C ILE A 180 6.47 0.92 -5.94
N GLY A 181 5.39 1.19 -5.20
CA GLY A 181 4.96 0.38 -4.07
C GLY A 181 4.02 -0.73 -4.53
N TYR A 182 4.21 -1.95 -4.02
CA TYR A 182 3.43 -3.13 -4.36
C TYR A 182 2.74 -3.70 -3.13
N LEU A 183 1.42 -3.86 -3.21
CA LEU A 183 0.62 -4.55 -2.20
C LEU A 183 0.29 -5.97 -2.66
N PHE A 184 0.69 -6.93 -1.85
CA PHE A 184 0.28 -8.32 -1.95
C PHE A 184 -0.46 -8.72 -0.69
N LEU A 185 -1.63 -9.36 -0.85
CA LEU A 185 -2.48 -9.76 0.25
C LEU A 185 -2.50 -11.27 0.41
N SER A 186 -2.57 -11.74 1.65
CA SER A 186 -2.68 -13.15 1.98
C SER A 186 -3.92 -13.76 1.32
N LYS A 187 -3.78 -14.93 0.69
CA LYS A 187 -4.89 -15.70 0.11
C LYS A 187 -5.79 -16.31 1.17
N GLU A 188 -5.27 -16.46 2.36
CA GLU A 188 -5.98 -16.99 3.51
C GLU A 188 -6.00 -15.93 4.62
N GLU A 189 -7.14 -15.78 5.29
CA GLU A 189 -7.21 -14.92 6.46
C GLU A 189 -6.34 -15.52 7.57
N LYS A 190 -5.22 -14.83 7.86
CA LYS A 190 -4.36 -15.13 9.00
C LYS A 190 -4.28 -13.87 9.86
N ALA A 191 -4.62 -13.99 11.13
CA ALA A 191 -4.71 -12.84 12.04
C ALA A 191 -3.43 -12.00 12.13
N ASN A 192 -2.25 -12.59 11.83
CA ASN A 192 -0.94 -11.93 11.94
C ASN A 192 -0.22 -11.73 10.60
N ASP A 193 -0.83 -12.11 9.47
CA ASP A 193 -0.23 -12.01 8.14
C ASP A 193 -1.30 -11.66 7.11
N VAL A 194 -1.71 -10.41 7.12
CA VAL A 194 -2.71 -9.88 6.18
C VAL A 194 -2.13 -9.70 4.79
N GLY A 195 -0.85 -9.32 4.71
CA GLY A 195 -0.15 -9.09 3.46
C GLY A 195 1.19 -8.42 3.65
N VAL A 196 1.84 -8.16 2.55
CA VAL A 196 3.12 -7.44 2.49
C VAL A 196 2.98 -6.24 1.56
N PHE A 197 3.60 -5.14 1.96
CA PHE A 197 3.80 -3.96 1.12
C PHE A 197 5.30 -3.69 1.02
N PHE A 198 5.80 -3.49 -0.18
CA PHE A 198 7.20 -3.21 -0.44
C PHE A 198 7.36 -2.32 -1.67
N VAL A 199 8.55 -1.81 -1.88
CA VAL A 199 8.90 -0.88 -2.94
C VAL A 199 9.93 -1.50 -3.88
N GLN A 200 9.87 -1.15 -5.16
CA GLN A 200 10.98 -1.31 -6.10
C GLN A 200 11.29 0.02 -6.76
N CYS A 201 12.56 0.22 -7.08
CA CYS A 201 13.06 1.37 -7.84
C CYS A 201 14.03 0.90 -8.94
N THR A 202 14.27 1.74 -9.93
CA THR A 202 15.23 1.49 -11.03
C THR A 202 16.66 1.92 -10.64
#